data_d35bfc0002b2f7fc322fce6ae54e3d5d
#
_entry.id   d35bfc0002b2f7fc322fce6ae54e3d5d
#
_cell.length_a   1.000
_cell.length_b   1.000
_cell.length_c   1.000
_cell.angle_alpha   90.00
_cell.angle_beta   90.00
_cell.angle_gamma   90.00
#
_symmetry.space_group_name_H-M   'P 1'
#
loop_
_entity.id
_entity.type
_entity.pdbx_description
1 polymer ?
#
loop_
_entity_poly.entity_id
_entity_poly.type
_entity_poly.pdbx_seq_one_letter_code
_entity_poly.pdbx_strand_id
1 'polypeptide(L)'
;MVNQGGVEMRIAIIEDDEITRLELSKLLNTQGYETVLLIDFGNLTDELKQYSIELVLLDINLPYENGYEVCRKIKQVMPVPIIFVTSRDTNADEL
;
A
#
# COMPACT_ATOMS: atom_id res chain seq x y z
N MET A 1 -18.28 2.94 10.44
CA MET A 1 -19.25 2.40 9.58
C MET A 1 -19.06 2.88 8.16
N VAL A 2 -19.60 2.16 7.31
CA VAL A 2 -19.48 2.45 5.94
C VAL A 2 -20.19 3.73 5.59
N ASN A 3 -19.58 4.45 4.73
CA ASN A 3 -20.15 5.60 4.15
C ASN A 3 -21.46 5.26 3.45
N GLN A 4 -22.48 5.97 3.79
CA GLN A 4 -23.81 5.68 3.25
C GLN A 4 -23.89 5.96 1.77
N GLY A 5 -23.09 6.82 1.26
CA GLY A 5 -23.08 7.08 -0.15
C GLY A 5 -22.41 6.00 -0.96
N GLY A 6 -21.90 5.00 -0.28
CA GLY A 6 -21.25 3.91 -0.96
C GLY A 6 -19.88 4.21 -1.50
N VAL A 7 -19.33 5.34 -1.14
CA VAL A 7 -18.02 5.70 -1.60
C VAL A 7 -17.03 5.49 -0.49
N GLU A 8 -16.23 4.45 -0.61
CA GLU A 8 -15.18 4.15 0.35
C GLU A 8 -13.86 4.41 -0.30
N MET A 9 -12.94 4.99 0.44
CA MET A 9 -11.60 5.16 -0.08
C MET A 9 -10.96 3.79 -0.25
N ARG A 10 -10.40 3.56 -1.40
CA ARG A 10 -9.72 2.31 -1.71
C ARG A 10 -8.23 2.52 -1.60
N ILE A 11 -7.60 1.77 -0.70
CA ILE A 11 -6.20 1.94 -0.36
C ILE A 11 -5.43 0.71 -0.78
N ALA A 12 -4.39 0.91 -1.60
CA ALA A 12 -3.52 -0.18 -1.98
C ALA A 12 -2.42 -0.32 -0.94
N ILE A 13 -2.09 -1.55 -0.60
CA ILE A 13 -1.02 -1.84 0.33
C ILE A 13 0.04 -2.63 -0.43
N ILE A 14 1.23 -2.04 -0.52
CA ILE A 14 2.37 -2.67 -1.17
C ILE A 14 3.37 -2.98 -0.09
N GLU A 15 3.29 -4.19 0.42
CA GLU A 15 4.07 -4.64 1.56
C GLU A 15 4.42 -6.10 1.35
N ASP A 16 5.69 -6.41 1.44
CA ASP A 16 6.19 -7.74 1.20
C ASP A 16 5.89 -8.71 2.34
N ASP A 17 5.97 -8.23 3.56
CA ASP A 17 5.76 -9.08 4.72
C ASP A 17 4.29 -9.39 4.89
N GLU A 18 3.95 -10.67 4.84
CA GLU A 18 2.55 -11.07 4.85
C GLU A 18 1.84 -10.67 6.14
N ILE A 19 2.50 -10.84 7.26
CA ILE A 19 1.87 -10.52 8.54
C ILE A 19 1.58 -9.03 8.62
N THR A 20 2.56 -8.21 8.27
CA THR A 20 2.37 -6.76 8.28
C THR A 20 1.29 -6.34 7.31
N ARG A 21 1.29 -6.93 6.11
CA ARG A 21 0.31 -6.61 5.10
C ARG A 21 -1.09 -6.89 5.59
N LEU A 22 -1.31 -8.05 6.21
CA LEU A 22 -2.63 -8.44 6.67
C LEU A 22 -3.06 -7.60 7.86
N GLU A 23 -2.13 -7.26 8.73
CA GLU A 23 -2.46 -6.42 9.87
C GLU A 23 -2.86 -5.02 9.44
N LEU A 24 -2.14 -4.46 8.48
CA LEU A 24 -2.51 -3.15 7.96
C LEU A 24 -3.89 -3.19 7.31
N SER A 25 -4.14 -4.24 6.54
CA SER A 25 -5.43 -4.38 5.89
C SER A 25 -6.55 -4.45 6.90
N LYS A 26 -6.36 -5.25 7.93
CA LYS A 26 -7.37 -5.40 8.95
C LYS A 26 -7.65 -4.09 9.66
N LEU A 27 -6.58 -3.38 10.02
CA LEU A 27 -6.73 -2.11 10.69
C LEU A 27 -7.50 -1.11 9.83
N LEU A 28 -7.14 -1.01 8.57
CA LEU A 28 -7.80 -0.07 7.68
C LEU A 28 -9.24 -0.47 7.42
N ASN A 29 -9.50 -1.76 7.28
CA ASN A 29 -10.87 -2.21 7.07
C ASN A 29 -11.76 -1.87 8.26
N THR A 30 -11.23 -1.97 9.47
CA THR A 30 -12.04 -1.62 10.65
C THR A 30 -12.34 -0.14 10.70
N GLN A 31 -11.58 0.66 9.99
CA GLN A 31 -11.82 2.10 9.93
C GLN A 31 -12.74 2.49 8.77
N GLY A 32 -13.22 1.50 8.02
CA GLY A 32 -14.14 1.79 6.95
C GLY A 32 -13.51 1.91 5.57
N TYR A 33 -12.22 1.63 5.45
CA TYR A 33 -11.55 1.70 4.15
C TYR A 33 -11.55 0.34 3.48
N GLU A 34 -11.54 0.36 2.16
CA GLU A 34 -11.37 -0.86 1.39
C GLU A 34 -9.90 -1.00 1.04
N THR A 35 -9.35 -2.20 1.17
CA THR A 35 -7.93 -2.39 0.90
C THR A 35 -7.73 -3.35 -0.27
N VAL A 36 -6.68 -3.08 -1.04
CA VAL A 36 -6.25 -3.93 -2.13
C VAL A 36 -4.81 -4.31 -1.85
N LEU A 37 -4.56 -5.60 -1.71
CA LEU A 37 -3.24 -6.09 -1.36
C LEU A 37 -2.50 -6.45 -2.63
N LEU A 38 -1.44 -5.71 -2.94
CA LEU A 38 -0.69 -5.92 -4.17
C LEU A 38 0.56 -6.70 -3.86
N ILE A 39 0.64 -7.90 -4.37
CA ILE A 39 1.76 -8.79 -4.12
C ILE A 39 2.52 -9.15 -5.38
N ASP A 40 2.00 -8.79 -6.54
CA ASP A 40 2.70 -9.05 -7.80
C ASP A 40 3.50 -7.81 -8.17
N PHE A 41 4.72 -7.77 -7.68
CA PHE A 41 5.53 -6.57 -7.82
C PHE A 41 5.97 -6.31 -9.25
N GLY A 42 5.81 -7.27 -10.13
CA GLY A 42 6.12 -7.04 -11.53
C GLY A 42 5.00 -6.38 -12.30
N ASN A 43 3.85 -6.18 -11.66
CA ASN A 43 2.67 -5.70 -12.37
C ASN A 43 1.92 -4.63 -11.59
N LEU A 44 2.62 -3.89 -10.74
CA LEU A 44 1.98 -2.97 -9.79
C LEU A 44 1.17 -1.88 -10.46
N THR A 45 1.74 -1.23 -11.47
CA THR A 45 1.05 -0.09 -12.05
C THR A 45 -0.23 -0.50 -12.76
N ASP A 46 -0.22 -1.66 -13.38
CA ASP A 46 -1.43 -2.15 -14.03
C ASP A 46 -2.52 -2.45 -13.01
N GLU A 47 -2.12 -3.08 -11.91
CA GLU A 47 -3.10 -3.41 -10.88
C GLU A 47 -3.65 -2.17 -10.20
N LEU A 48 -2.81 -1.17 -9.99
CA LEU A 48 -3.28 0.07 -9.39
C LEU A 48 -4.33 0.74 -10.25
N LYS A 49 -4.12 0.75 -11.55
CA LYS A 49 -5.11 1.33 -12.45
C LYS A 49 -6.40 0.54 -12.46
N GLN A 50 -6.27 -0.78 -12.41
CA GLN A 50 -7.43 -1.65 -12.50
C GLN A 50 -8.38 -1.45 -11.34
N TYR A 51 -7.85 -1.22 -10.15
CA TYR A 51 -8.66 -1.18 -8.95
C TYR A 51 -9.09 0.20 -8.50
N SER A 52 -8.80 1.22 -9.26
CA SER A 52 -9.23 2.59 -8.93
C SER A 52 -8.75 3.00 -7.54
N ILE A 53 -7.46 2.87 -7.34
CA ILE A 53 -6.84 3.15 -6.05
C ILE A 53 -6.78 4.65 -5.80
N GLU A 54 -7.07 5.06 -4.57
CA GLU A 54 -7.07 6.46 -4.20
C GLU A 54 -5.94 6.84 -3.27
N LEU A 55 -5.26 5.85 -2.70
CA LEU A 55 -4.13 6.08 -1.80
C LEU A 55 -3.27 4.82 -1.80
N VAL A 56 -1.97 5.00 -1.75
CA VAL A 56 -1.04 3.87 -1.71
C VAL A 56 -0.24 3.92 -0.42
N LEU A 57 -0.23 2.82 0.31
CA LEU A 57 0.71 2.62 1.40
C LEU A 57 1.83 1.76 0.86
N LEU A 58 3.04 2.25 0.95
CA LEU A 58 4.16 1.64 0.27
C LEU A 58 5.32 1.42 1.25
N ASP A 59 5.74 0.19 1.36
CA ASP A 59 6.89 -0.14 2.19
C ASP A 59 8.16 0.34 1.52
N ILE A 60 9.02 0.99 2.28
CA ILE A 60 10.29 1.47 1.77
C ILE A 60 11.21 0.29 1.46
N ASN A 61 11.15 -0.74 2.27
CA ASN A 61 12.10 -1.85 2.20
C ASN A 61 11.51 -3.07 1.50
N LEU A 62 11.29 -2.94 0.20
CA LEU A 62 10.82 -4.07 -0.58
C LEU A 62 12.02 -4.93 -0.98
N PRO A 63 11.81 -6.24 -1.14
CA PRO A 63 12.92 -7.15 -1.37
C PRO A 63 13.57 -7.02 -2.74
N TYR A 64 12.80 -6.61 -3.73
CA TYR A 64 13.31 -6.58 -5.11
C TYR A 64 13.61 -5.20 -5.60
N GLU A 65 13.12 -4.20 -4.89
CA GLU A 65 13.24 -2.86 -5.40
C GLU A 65 13.09 -1.88 -4.24
N ASN A 66 13.83 -0.79 -4.33
CA ASN A 66 13.73 0.27 -3.36
C ASN A 66 12.35 0.92 -3.45
N GLY A 67 11.71 1.14 -2.31
CA GLY A 67 10.38 1.73 -2.30
C GLY A 67 10.32 3.09 -2.96
N TYR A 68 11.39 3.87 -2.87
CA TYR A 68 11.40 5.18 -3.52
C TYR A 68 11.34 5.04 -5.04
N GLU A 69 11.98 4.00 -5.59
CA GLU A 69 11.90 3.75 -7.01
C GLU A 69 10.50 3.34 -7.43
N VAL A 70 9.87 2.51 -6.62
CA VAL A 70 8.49 2.10 -6.89
C VAL A 70 7.58 3.32 -6.87
N CYS A 71 7.78 4.20 -5.90
CA CYS A 71 7.00 5.43 -5.80
C CYS A 71 7.14 6.26 -7.08
N ARG A 72 8.37 6.39 -7.57
CA ARG A 72 8.60 7.17 -8.78
C ARG A 72 7.87 6.56 -9.98
N LYS A 73 7.91 5.24 -10.10
CA LYS A 73 7.23 4.58 -11.20
C LYS A 73 5.72 4.80 -11.13
N ILE A 74 5.15 4.69 -9.95
CA ILE A 74 3.72 4.89 -9.79
C ILE A 74 3.34 6.31 -10.17
N LYS A 75 4.11 7.28 -9.68
CA LYS A 75 3.80 8.68 -9.95
C LYS A 75 3.90 9.03 -11.42
N GLN A 76 4.65 8.27 -12.18
CA GLN A 76 4.75 8.53 -13.61
C GLN A 76 3.47 8.15 -14.36
N VAL A 77 2.66 7.27 -13.79
CA VAL A 77 1.48 6.80 -14.49
C VAL A 77 0.18 7.22 -13.85
N MET A 78 0.20 7.67 -12.61
CA MET A 78 -1.02 8.11 -11.96
C MET A 78 -0.70 9.05 -10.81
N PRO A 79 -1.53 10.07 -10.62
CA PRO A 79 -1.28 11.08 -9.58
C PRO A 79 -1.90 10.67 -8.25
N VAL A 80 -1.57 9.49 -7.77
CA VAL A 80 -2.14 9.00 -6.53
C VAL A 80 -1.22 9.36 -5.37
N PRO A 81 -1.78 9.75 -4.22
CA PRO A 81 -0.95 10.01 -3.03
C PRO A 81 -0.31 8.73 -2.54
N ILE A 82 0.92 8.83 -2.10
CA ILE A 82 1.67 7.67 -1.61
C ILE A 82 2.21 8.01 -0.22
N ILE A 83 1.93 7.13 0.73
CA ILE A 83 2.45 7.25 2.08
C ILE A 83 3.41 6.11 2.30
N PHE A 84 4.63 6.43 2.68
CA PHE A 84 5.61 5.42 2.99
C PHE A 84 5.40 4.86 4.38
N VAL A 85 5.57 3.56 4.51
CA VAL A 85 5.55 2.91 5.80
C VAL A 85 6.83 2.09 5.92
N THR A 86 7.25 1.82 7.15
CA THR A 86 8.41 0.97 7.37
C THR A 86 7.96 -0.21 8.19
N SER A 87 8.33 -1.32 7.77
CA SER A 87 7.94 -2.52 8.47
C SER A 87 9.01 -2.99 9.41
N ARG A 88 9.95 -2.36 9.67
CA ARG A 88 10.97 -2.86 10.26
C ARG A 88 11.29 -2.88 11.52
N ASP A 89 11.57 -3.46 11.95
CA ASP A 89 11.80 -3.51 13.08
C ASP A 89 13.03 -3.17 13.62
N THR A 90 13.46 -3.15 13.42
CA THR A 90 14.27 -3.03 13.81
C THR A 90 14.96 -2.81 14.57
N ASN A 91 15.33 -2.76 14.58
CA ASN A 91 15.94 -2.62 15.20
C ASN A 91 16.29 -1.91 15.75
N ALA A 92 16.10 -1.83 15.51
CA ALA A 92 16.32 -1.32 15.86
C ALA A 92 16.57 -1.10 16.79
N ASP A 93 16.62 -1.34 16.77
CA ASP A 93 16.82 -1.27 17.64
C ASP A 93 17.60 -1.14 18.20
N GLU A 94 17.98 -1.27 17.88
CA GLU A 94 18.68 -1.13 18.27
C GLU A 94 19.05 -0.25 18.56
N LEU A 95 18.94 0.06 18.42
CA LEU A 95 19.16 0.86 18.68
C LEU A 95 19.31 1.22 19.32
#